data_a434b64418f8470a472180bad9e4541f
#
_entry.id   a434b64418f8470a472180bad9e4541f
#
_cell.length_a   1.000
_cell.length_b   1.000
_cell.length_c   1.000
_cell.angle_alpha   90.00
_cell.angle_beta   90.00
_cell.angle_gamma   90.00
#
_symmetry.space_group_name_H-M   'P 1'
#
loop_
_entity.id
_entity.type
_entity.pdbx_description
1 polymer ?
#
loop_
_entity_poly.entity_id
_entity_poly.type
_entity_poly.pdbx_seq_one_letter_code
_entity_poly.pdbx_strand_id
1 'polypeptide(L)'
;TIDIELQKQLDKPQAWFCKYFPARIRNVSEREIADRKLVFDFKDGRAYEEVAQRTAANMTERYGTSCTNIVFSPVPASTDKKNEIRYKAFCQRVCELTGAINGYDHVSVSGERLTIHENRKAEKEVRKVNVIEFDSAFFNGRAVVVFDDVITKGLSYATYANQLESLGANVLGGIFLARTHYKVK
;
A
#
# COMPACT_ATOMS: atom_id res chain seq x y z
N THR A 1 21.10 4.13 0.55
CA THR A 1 20.98 4.40 -0.90
C THR A 1 19.87 3.54 -1.48
N ILE A 2 18.91 4.16 -2.12
CA ILE A 2 17.80 3.45 -2.75
C ILE A 2 18.23 2.97 -4.13
N ASP A 3 17.94 1.71 -4.43
CA ASP A 3 18.18 1.12 -5.75
C ASP A 3 17.48 1.95 -6.83
N ILE A 4 18.11 2.06 -8.01
CA ILE A 4 17.56 2.85 -9.11
C ILE A 4 16.20 2.32 -9.60
N GLU A 5 15.97 1.02 -9.53
CA GLU A 5 14.68 0.43 -9.91
C GLU A 5 13.57 0.82 -8.93
N LEU A 6 13.90 0.92 -7.64
CA LEU A 6 12.96 1.40 -6.63
C LEU A 6 12.72 2.90 -6.80
N GLN A 7 13.76 3.67 -7.12
CA GLN A 7 13.65 5.11 -7.34
C GLN A 7 12.71 5.45 -8.49
N LYS A 8 12.69 4.66 -9.55
CA LYS A 8 11.74 4.85 -10.66
C LYS A 8 10.29 4.81 -10.18
N GLN A 9 9.98 3.91 -9.25
CA GLN A 9 8.63 3.85 -8.69
C GLN A 9 8.32 5.07 -7.83
N LEU A 10 9.30 5.55 -7.06
CA LEU A 10 9.14 6.71 -6.20
C LEU A 10 8.99 8.02 -6.98
N ASP A 11 9.46 8.06 -8.22
CA ASP A 11 9.32 9.22 -9.10
C ASP A 11 7.93 9.33 -9.73
N LYS A 12 7.11 8.29 -9.64
CA LYS A 12 5.74 8.31 -10.16
C LYS A 12 4.82 9.12 -9.24
N PRO A 13 3.67 9.57 -9.76
CA PRO A 13 2.72 10.35 -8.95
C PRO A 13 2.32 9.62 -7.67
N GLN A 14 2.27 10.36 -6.58
CA GLN A 14 1.84 9.89 -5.26
C GLN A 14 0.85 10.88 -4.68
N ALA A 15 -0.18 10.35 -4.01
CA ALA A 15 -1.14 11.15 -3.26
C ALA A 15 -1.25 10.57 -1.84
N TRP A 16 -1.41 11.44 -0.86
CA TRP A 16 -1.64 11.04 0.53
C TRP A 16 -2.56 12.07 1.18
N PHE A 17 -3.35 11.62 2.17
CA PHE A 17 -4.47 12.41 2.68
C PHE A 17 -4.20 13.08 4.01
N CYS A 18 -3.33 12.51 4.84
CA CYS A 18 -2.99 13.10 6.13
C CYS A 18 -1.55 12.80 6.51
N LYS A 19 -1.08 13.55 7.53
CA LYS A 19 0.25 13.34 8.09
C LYS A 19 0.17 12.29 9.19
N TYR A 20 1.15 11.39 9.21
CA TYR A 20 1.28 10.42 10.29
C TYR A 20 2.51 10.77 11.12
N PHE A 21 2.30 11.14 12.37
CA PHE A 21 3.38 11.34 13.32
C PHE A 21 3.49 10.11 14.22
N PRO A 22 4.65 9.43 14.25
CA PRO A 22 4.85 8.31 15.18
C PRO A 22 4.52 8.72 16.62
N ALA A 23 4.05 7.77 17.42
CA ALA A 23 3.54 8.06 18.77
C ALA A 23 4.59 8.72 19.68
N ARG A 24 5.88 8.49 19.41
CA ARG A 24 6.96 9.13 20.16
C ARG A 24 7.10 10.64 19.90
N ILE A 25 6.53 11.12 18.80
CA ILE A 25 6.53 12.54 18.47
C ILE A 25 5.41 13.20 19.26
N ARG A 26 5.77 14.12 20.14
CA ARG A 26 4.83 14.88 20.96
C ARG A 26 4.60 16.26 20.32
N ASN A 27 3.72 17.06 20.92
CA ASN A 27 3.37 18.40 20.45
C ASN A 27 2.67 18.43 19.09
N VAL A 28 1.97 17.36 18.76
CA VAL A 28 1.11 17.30 17.58
C VAL A 28 -0.26 17.88 17.91
N SER A 29 -0.95 18.39 16.91
CA SER A 29 -2.29 18.94 17.05
C SER A 29 -3.33 17.86 17.31
N GLU A 30 -4.53 18.27 17.78
CA GLU A 30 -5.66 17.36 17.95
C GLU A 30 -6.03 16.66 16.63
N ARG A 31 -5.95 17.39 15.52
CA ARG A 31 -6.21 16.82 14.19
C ARG A 31 -5.22 15.72 13.86
N GLU A 32 -3.96 15.93 14.18
CA GLU A 32 -2.90 14.95 13.89
C GLU A 32 -3.01 13.71 14.78
N ILE A 33 -3.50 13.88 16.01
CA ILE A 33 -3.84 12.76 16.88
C ILE A 33 -5.00 11.97 16.29
N ALA A 34 -6.04 12.66 15.80
CA ALA A 34 -7.19 12.03 15.16
C ALA A 34 -6.79 11.30 13.88
N ASP A 35 -5.90 11.89 13.08
CA ASP A 35 -5.39 11.27 11.86
C ASP A 35 -4.57 10.01 12.17
N ARG A 36 -3.80 10.01 13.24
CA ARG A 36 -3.08 8.81 13.70
C ARG A 36 -4.08 7.71 14.10
N LYS A 37 -5.13 8.09 14.82
CA LYS A 37 -6.19 7.14 15.18
C LYS A 37 -6.86 6.56 13.93
N LEU A 38 -7.11 7.39 12.91
CA LEU A 38 -7.67 6.94 11.66
C LEU A 38 -6.79 5.87 11.00
N VAL A 39 -5.48 6.06 11.01
CA VAL A 39 -4.53 5.07 10.47
C VAL A 39 -4.65 3.73 11.22
N PHE A 40 -4.65 3.77 12.56
CA PHE A 40 -4.78 2.56 13.36
C PHE A 40 -6.13 1.87 13.15
N ASP A 41 -7.21 2.65 13.10
CA ASP A 41 -8.55 2.11 12.84
C ASP A 41 -8.61 1.44 11.46
N PHE A 42 -8.04 2.09 10.46
CA PHE A 42 -7.99 1.54 9.10
C PHE A 42 -7.22 0.22 9.04
N LYS A 43 -6.08 0.14 9.73
CA LYS A 43 -5.28 -1.10 9.79
C LYS A 43 -6.08 -2.28 10.36
N ASP A 44 -7.02 -1.99 11.26
CA ASP A 44 -7.87 -2.99 11.91
C ASP A 44 -9.20 -3.25 11.17
N GLY A 45 -9.36 -2.69 9.96
CA GLY A 45 -10.57 -2.87 9.16
C GLY A 45 -11.71 -1.93 9.52
N ARG A 46 -11.45 -0.94 10.37
CA ARG A 46 -12.45 0.09 10.75
C ARG A 46 -12.24 1.33 9.89
N ALA A 47 -13.23 2.22 9.87
CA ALA A 47 -13.18 3.49 9.15
C ALA A 47 -12.84 3.36 7.64
N TYR A 48 -13.05 2.19 7.04
CA TYR A 48 -12.70 1.97 5.64
C TYR A 48 -13.56 2.81 4.68
N GLU A 49 -14.78 3.13 5.05
CA GLU A 49 -15.67 3.92 4.19
C GLU A 49 -15.10 5.33 3.96
N GLU A 50 -14.67 6.01 5.03
CA GLU A 50 -14.06 7.34 4.91
C GLU A 50 -12.82 7.31 4.01
N VAL A 51 -11.95 6.33 4.21
CA VAL A 51 -10.73 6.20 3.42
C VAL A 51 -11.06 5.84 1.97
N ALA A 52 -12.06 5.00 1.75
CA ALA A 52 -12.51 4.64 0.40
C ALA A 52 -13.07 5.85 -0.34
N GLN A 53 -13.83 6.72 0.33
CA GLN A 53 -14.36 7.94 -0.29
C GLN A 53 -13.23 8.87 -0.72
N ARG A 54 -12.24 9.09 0.14
CA ARG A 54 -11.08 9.92 -0.20
C ARG A 54 -10.25 9.34 -1.34
N THR A 55 -10.03 8.04 -1.31
CA THR A 55 -9.29 7.33 -2.36
C THR A 55 -10.02 7.41 -3.70
N ALA A 56 -11.31 7.14 -3.70
CA ALA A 56 -12.12 7.20 -4.91
C ALA A 56 -12.17 8.60 -5.50
N ALA A 57 -12.31 9.63 -4.65
CA ALA A 57 -12.31 11.02 -5.11
C ALA A 57 -10.98 11.38 -5.80
N ASN A 58 -9.86 10.96 -5.23
CA ASN A 58 -8.54 11.20 -5.82
C ASN A 58 -8.38 10.48 -7.16
N MET A 59 -8.77 9.22 -7.24
CA MET A 59 -8.71 8.44 -8.48
C MET A 59 -9.58 9.05 -9.57
N THR A 60 -10.80 9.43 -9.23
CA THR A 60 -11.75 10.02 -10.17
C THR A 60 -11.26 11.37 -10.68
N GLU A 61 -10.70 12.20 -9.81
CA GLU A 61 -10.14 13.47 -10.19
C GLU A 61 -8.96 13.31 -11.16
N ARG A 62 -8.09 12.33 -10.88
CA ARG A 62 -6.87 12.13 -11.67
C ARG A 62 -7.12 11.39 -12.97
N TYR A 63 -7.97 10.37 -12.95
CA TYR A 63 -8.12 9.43 -14.09
C TYR A 63 -9.50 9.49 -14.75
N GLY A 64 -10.50 10.09 -14.12
CA GLY A 64 -11.84 10.20 -14.68
C GLY A 64 -12.42 8.86 -15.06
N THR A 65 -12.99 8.79 -16.25
CA THR A 65 -13.61 7.57 -16.78
C THR A 65 -12.59 6.45 -17.06
N SER A 66 -11.31 6.79 -17.16
CA SER A 66 -10.23 5.79 -17.34
C SER A 66 -10.08 4.86 -16.12
N CYS A 67 -10.66 5.20 -14.97
CA CYS A 67 -10.67 4.31 -13.81
C CYS A 67 -11.19 2.92 -14.16
N THR A 68 -12.13 2.80 -15.09
CA THR A 68 -12.69 1.49 -15.47
C THR A 68 -11.67 0.55 -16.10
N ASN A 69 -10.54 1.05 -16.54
CA ASN A 69 -9.44 0.28 -17.12
C ASN A 69 -8.25 0.13 -16.18
N ILE A 70 -8.38 0.58 -14.95
CA ILE A 70 -7.29 0.56 -13.96
C ILE A 70 -7.59 -0.50 -12.90
N VAL A 71 -6.60 -1.30 -12.56
CA VAL A 71 -6.65 -2.22 -11.43
C VAL A 71 -6.25 -1.45 -10.17
N PHE A 72 -7.08 -1.53 -9.14
CA PHE A 72 -6.75 -1.01 -7.80
C PHE A 72 -6.17 -2.14 -6.97
N SER A 73 -4.90 -2.01 -6.54
CA SER A 73 -4.18 -3.07 -5.85
C SER A 73 -3.41 -2.54 -4.65
N PRO A 74 -3.83 -2.87 -3.41
CA PRO A 74 -3.09 -2.45 -2.23
C PRO A 74 -1.84 -3.31 -2.01
N VAL A 75 -0.82 -2.70 -1.42
CA VAL A 75 0.31 -3.45 -0.88
C VAL A 75 -0.24 -4.34 0.25
N PRO A 76 -0.09 -5.65 0.17
CA PRO A 76 -0.76 -6.53 1.13
C PRO A 76 -0.19 -6.40 2.54
N ALA A 77 -1.05 -6.66 3.52
CA ALA A 77 -0.64 -6.78 4.91
C ALA A 77 0.22 -8.05 5.09
N SER A 78 0.77 -8.23 6.29
CA SER A 78 1.77 -9.28 6.54
C SER A 78 1.23 -10.72 6.51
N THR A 79 -0.09 -10.91 6.64
CA THR A 79 -0.73 -12.23 6.56
C THR A 79 -2.02 -12.13 5.76
N ASP A 80 -2.48 -13.25 5.21
CA ASP A 80 -3.76 -13.29 4.48
C ASP A 80 -4.93 -12.81 5.36
N LYS A 81 -4.94 -13.20 6.63
CA LYS A 81 -6.01 -12.78 7.54
C LYS A 81 -6.01 -11.28 7.78
N LYS A 82 -4.85 -10.71 8.05
CA LYS A 82 -4.72 -9.25 8.22
C LYS A 82 -5.07 -8.52 6.93
N ASN A 83 -4.67 -9.06 5.79
CA ASN A 83 -4.98 -8.50 4.49
C ASN A 83 -6.48 -8.49 4.22
N GLU A 84 -7.17 -9.57 4.54
CA GLU A 84 -8.63 -9.65 4.43
C GLU A 84 -9.32 -8.58 5.29
N ILE A 85 -8.94 -8.51 6.56
CA ILE A 85 -9.53 -7.56 7.51
C ILE A 85 -9.32 -6.12 7.04
N ARG A 86 -8.13 -5.80 6.56
CA ARG A 86 -7.79 -4.43 6.16
C ARG A 86 -8.35 -4.05 4.80
N TYR A 87 -8.29 -4.94 3.82
CA TYR A 87 -8.41 -4.55 2.43
C TYR A 87 -9.60 -5.12 1.67
N LYS A 88 -10.24 -6.19 2.11
CA LYS A 88 -11.30 -6.81 1.32
C LYS A 88 -12.48 -5.87 1.09
N ALA A 89 -13.09 -5.38 2.15
CA ALA A 89 -14.22 -4.46 2.06
C ALA A 89 -13.81 -3.10 1.48
N PHE A 90 -12.62 -2.63 1.85
CA PHE A 90 -12.09 -1.37 1.36
C PHE A 90 -11.91 -1.37 -0.16
N CYS A 91 -11.25 -2.39 -0.71
CA CYS A 91 -11.05 -2.50 -2.16
C CYS A 91 -12.36 -2.61 -2.91
N GLN A 92 -13.29 -3.41 -2.40
CA GLN A 92 -14.62 -3.53 -2.98
C GLN A 92 -15.29 -2.15 -3.05
N ARG A 93 -15.23 -1.39 -1.96
CA ARG A 93 -15.87 -0.08 -1.91
C ARG A 93 -15.22 0.93 -2.85
N VAL A 94 -13.90 0.98 -2.91
CA VAL A 94 -13.18 1.86 -3.85
C VAL A 94 -13.58 1.55 -5.29
N CYS A 95 -13.64 0.28 -5.64
CA CYS A 95 -14.01 -0.14 -6.99
C CYS A 95 -15.48 0.12 -7.32
N GLU A 96 -16.38 -0.01 -6.36
CA GLU A 96 -17.79 0.40 -6.54
C GLU A 96 -17.90 1.90 -6.83
N LEU A 97 -17.11 2.72 -6.14
CA LEU A 97 -17.17 4.17 -6.28
C LEU A 97 -16.51 4.70 -7.56
N THR A 98 -15.51 4.01 -8.09
CA THR A 98 -14.71 4.47 -9.23
C THR A 98 -14.96 3.72 -10.51
N GLY A 99 -15.52 2.51 -10.45
CA GLY A 99 -15.57 1.59 -11.56
C GLY A 99 -14.26 0.86 -11.82
N ALA A 100 -13.22 1.05 -11.00
CA ALA A 100 -11.93 0.38 -11.15
C ALA A 100 -12.07 -1.13 -10.99
N ILE A 101 -11.08 -1.84 -11.54
CA ILE A 101 -11.01 -3.30 -11.46
C ILE A 101 -10.39 -3.67 -10.11
N ASN A 102 -11.04 -4.57 -9.38
CA ASN A 102 -10.58 -4.96 -8.06
C ASN A 102 -9.44 -5.99 -8.15
N GLY A 103 -8.25 -5.61 -7.69
CA GLY A 103 -7.09 -6.50 -7.68
C GLY A 103 -6.96 -7.36 -6.42
N TYR A 104 -7.84 -7.20 -5.43
CA TYR A 104 -7.70 -7.85 -4.13
C TYR A 104 -7.60 -9.38 -4.24
N ASP A 105 -8.49 -10.03 -5.00
CA ASP A 105 -8.53 -11.48 -5.12
C ASP A 105 -7.38 -12.08 -5.96
N HIS A 106 -6.58 -11.23 -6.59
CA HIS A 106 -5.49 -11.65 -7.47
C HIS A 106 -4.11 -11.57 -6.82
N VAL A 107 -4.07 -11.27 -5.53
CA VAL A 107 -2.85 -11.24 -4.73
C VAL A 107 -3.13 -11.94 -3.41
N SER A 108 -2.21 -12.78 -2.96
CA SER A 108 -2.32 -13.43 -1.67
C SER A 108 -0.99 -13.40 -0.94
N VAL A 109 -1.05 -13.53 0.37
CA VAL A 109 0.14 -13.67 1.21
C VAL A 109 0.14 -15.09 1.73
N SER A 110 0.98 -15.96 1.13
CA SER A 110 1.01 -17.34 1.51
C SER A 110 2.27 -17.66 2.31
N GLY A 111 2.07 -18.34 3.41
CA GLY A 111 3.13 -18.93 4.20
C GLY A 111 4.25 -17.99 4.63
N GLU A 112 5.13 -18.55 5.40
CA GLU A 112 6.33 -17.87 5.85
C GLU A 112 7.55 -18.59 5.28
N ARG A 113 8.43 -17.86 4.60
CA ARG A 113 9.75 -18.38 4.28
C ARG A 113 10.67 -18.12 5.44
N LEU A 114 11.48 -19.12 5.74
CA LEU A 114 12.58 -18.97 6.69
C LEU A 114 13.80 -18.49 5.92
N THR A 115 14.32 -17.33 6.32
CA THR A 115 15.60 -16.84 5.81
C THR A 115 16.64 -16.96 6.90
N ILE A 116 17.85 -17.36 6.51
CA ILE A 116 18.97 -17.46 7.42
C ILE A 116 19.84 -16.22 7.21
N HIS A 117 20.01 -15.44 8.28
CA HIS A 117 20.93 -14.32 8.29
C HIS A 117 22.21 -14.68 9.00
N GLU A 118 23.34 -14.37 8.37
CA GLU A 118 24.63 -14.46 9.02
C GLU A 118 25.07 -13.05 9.38
N ASN A 119 25.34 -12.83 10.66
CA ASN A 119 25.83 -11.54 11.13
C ASN A 119 27.36 -11.53 11.24
N ARG A 120 27.96 -10.39 11.65
CA ARG A 120 29.41 -10.22 11.81
C ARG A 120 30.05 -11.21 12.81
N LYS A 121 29.27 -11.80 13.69
CA LYS A 121 29.75 -12.77 14.69
C LYS A 121 29.56 -14.21 14.22
N ALA A 122 29.25 -14.40 12.95
CA ALA A 122 28.95 -15.70 12.36
C ALA A 122 27.78 -16.43 13.03
N GLU A 123 26.92 -15.72 13.74
CA GLU A 123 25.68 -16.28 14.27
C GLU A 123 24.64 -16.34 13.16
N LYS A 124 23.91 -17.43 13.10
CA LYS A 124 22.83 -17.62 12.14
C LYS A 124 21.50 -17.25 12.80
N GLU A 125 20.84 -16.21 12.30
CA GLU A 125 19.48 -15.90 12.69
C GLU A 125 18.52 -16.41 11.62
N VAL A 126 17.46 -17.07 12.07
CA VAL A 126 16.37 -17.51 11.19
C VAL A 126 15.25 -16.51 11.31
N ARG A 127 14.90 -15.85 10.20
CA ARG A 127 13.78 -14.92 10.13
C ARG A 127 12.68 -15.48 9.25
N LYS A 128 11.45 -15.27 9.67
CA LYS A 128 10.27 -15.57 8.87
C LYS A 128 9.99 -14.42 7.94
N VAL A 129 9.88 -14.71 6.65
CA VAL A 129 9.57 -13.71 5.62
C VAL A 129 8.27 -14.12 4.93
N ASN A 130 7.32 -13.18 4.85
CA ASN A 130 6.07 -13.41 4.14
C ASN A 130 6.31 -13.44 2.63
N VAL A 131 5.57 -14.29 1.95
CA VAL A 131 5.67 -14.45 0.50
C VAL A 131 4.38 -13.93 -0.14
N ILE A 132 4.52 -12.97 -1.04
CA ILE A 132 3.41 -12.46 -1.83
C ILE A 132 3.31 -13.28 -3.11
N GLU A 133 2.12 -13.79 -3.39
CA GLU A 133 1.83 -14.50 -4.62
C GLU A 133 0.87 -13.70 -5.48
N PHE A 134 1.17 -13.64 -6.78
CA PHE A 134 0.42 -12.85 -7.75
C PHE A 134 -0.22 -13.73 -8.80
N ASP A 135 -1.41 -13.35 -9.23
CA ASP A 135 -2.04 -13.88 -10.44
C ASP A 135 -1.41 -13.16 -11.65
N SER A 136 -0.32 -13.71 -12.15
CA SER A 136 0.47 -13.08 -13.21
C SER A 136 -0.32 -12.81 -14.48
N ALA A 137 -1.17 -13.75 -14.88
CA ALA A 137 -1.98 -13.60 -16.08
C ALA A 137 -2.97 -12.44 -15.97
N PHE A 138 -3.50 -12.23 -14.76
CA PHE A 138 -4.41 -11.11 -14.52
C PHE A 138 -3.71 -9.75 -14.67
N PHE A 139 -2.52 -9.61 -14.10
CA PHE A 139 -1.81 -8.33 -14.08
C PHE A 139 -1.13 -7.98 -15.40
N ASN A 140 -0.81 -8.96 -16.22
CA ASN A 140 -0.08 -8.72 -17.46
C ASN A 140 -0.83 -7.77 -18.40
N GLY A 141 -0.16 -6.69 -18.80
CA GLY A 141 -0.73 -5.67 -19.70
C GLY A 141 -1.71 -4.70 -19.05
N ARG A 142 -1.90 -4.75 -17.73
CA ARG A 142 -2.86 -3.89 -17.04
C ARG A 142 -2.20 -2.67 -16.42
N ALA A 143 -2.92 -1.55 -16.45
CA ALA A 143 -2.58 -0.37 -15.67
C ALA A 143 -3.02 -0.59 -14.23
N VAL A 144 -2.16 -0.24 -13.27
CA VAL A 144 -2.41 -0.48 -11.84
C VAL A 144 -2.15 0.79 -11.04
N VAL A 145 -3.06 1.11 -10.13
CA VAL A 145 -2.82 2.07 -9.06
C VAL A 145 -2.61 1.29 -7.78
N VAL A 146 -1.49 1.53 -7.12
CA VAL A 146 -1.11 0.87 -5.87
C VAL A 146 -1.56 1.72 -4.69
N PHE A 147 -2.08 1.08 -3.66
CA PHE A 147 -2.46 1.73 -2.41
C PHE A 147 -1.64 1.15 -1.25
N ASP A 148 -1.32 1.98 -0.28
CA ASP A 148 -0.83 1.52 1.02
C ASP A 148 -1.37 2.44 2.12
N ASP A 149 -1.37 1.95 3.36
CA ASP A 149 -1.87 2.75 4.49
C ASP A 149 -0.95 3.92 4.81
N VAL A 150 0.34 3.66 5.00
CA VAL A 150 1.33 4.69 5.35
C VAL A 150 2.55 4.57 4.45
N ILE A 151 3.00 5.69 3.92
CA ILE A 151 4.28 5.77 3.24
C ILE A 151 5.29 6.51 4.12
N THR A 152 6.44 5.90 4.35
CA THR A 152 7.55 6.51 5.09
C THR A 152 8.71 6.77 4.12
N LYS A 153 9.51 5.78 3.83
CA LYS A 153 10.58 5.87 2.82
C LYS A 153 10.15 5.37 1.45
N GLY A 154 9.00 4.73 1.37
CA GLY A 154 8.42 4.24 0.13
C GLY A 154 8.93 2.89 -0.33
N LEU A 155 9.71 2.16 0.50
CA LEU A 155 10.31 0.90 0.09
C LEU A 155 9.28 -0.21 -0.16
N SER A 156 8.28 -0.34 0.72
CA SER A 156 7.22 -1.33 0.55
C SER A 156 6.42 -1.09 -0.72
N TYR A 157 6.03 0.16 -0.95
CA TYR A 157 5.34 0.58 -2.16
C TYR A 157 6.19 0.29 -3.41
N ALA A 158 7.42 0.78 -3.44
CA ALA A 158 8.29 0.64 -4.60
C ALA A 158 8.61 -0.82 -4.93
N THR A 159 8.84 -1.63 -3.90
CA THR A 159 9.09 -3.06 -4.08
C THR A 159 7.87 -3.77 -4.67
N TYR A 160 6.68 -3.49 -4.14
CA TYR A 160 5.44 -4.07 -4.64
C TYR A 160 5.18 -3.65 -6.10
N ALA A 161 5.36 -2.36 -6.39
CA ALA A 161 5.19 -1.84 -7.75
C ALA A 161 6.16 -2.49 -8.73
N ASN A 162 7.41 -2.69 -8.35
CA ASN A 162 8.38 -3.41 -9.18
C ASN A 162 7.98 -4.85 -9.43
N GLN A 163 7.46 -5.53 -8.41
CA GLN A 163 6.97 -6.90 -8.57
C GLN A 163 5.83 -6.97 -9.59
N LEU A 164 4.89 -6.04 -9.52
CA LEU A 164 3.79 -5.96 -10.49
C LEU A 164 4.32 -5.70 -11.90
N GLU A 165 5.26 -4.78 -12.05
CA GLU A 165 5.83 -4.47 -13.36
C GLU A 165 6.65 -5.62 -13.93
N SER A 166 7.25 -6.43 -13.08
CA SER A 166 7.94 -7.66 -13.53
C SER A 166 6.98 -8.68 -14.13
N LEU A 167 5.69 -8.58 -13.82
CA LEU A 167 4.64 -9.43 -14.38
C LEU A 167 4.02 -8.85 -15.66
N GLY A 168 4.50 -7.71 -16.12
CA GLY A 168 3.96 -7.03 -17.29
C GLY A 168 2.91 -5.97 -17.01
N ALA A 169 2.67 -5.63 -15.75
CA ALA A 169 1.78 -4.53 -15.40
C ALA A 169 2.46 -3.18 -15.61
N ASN A 170 1.65 -2.13 -15.73
CA ASN A 170 2.12 -0.75 -15.75
C ASN A 170 1.58 -0.02 -14.52
N VAL A 171 2.43 0.23 -13.54
CA VAL A 171 2.04 0.94 -12.32
C VAL A 171 2.03 2.44 -12.60
N LEU A 172 0.85 3.05 -12.45
CA LEU A 172 0.65 4.47 -12.74
C LEU A 172 1.13 5.37 -11.60
N GLY A 173 1.07 4.88 -10.38
CA GLY A 173 1.44 5.62 -9.18
C GLY A 173 0.85 5.01 -7.93
N GLY A 174 0.94 5.75 -6.83
CA GLY A 174 0.48 5.28 -5.52
C GLY A 174 -0.44 6.26 -4.82
N ILE A 175 -1.34 5.72 -4.02
CA ILE A 175 -2.23 6.47 -3.12
C ILE A 175 -2.02 5.91 -1.72
N PHE A 176 -1.89 6.81 -0.75
CA PHE A 176 -1.63 6.44 0.64
C PHE A 176 -2.62 7.15 1.56
N LEU A 177 -3.05 6.48 2.62
CA LEU A 177 -3.87 7.17 3.62
C LEU A 177 -3.05 8.27 4.27
N ALA A 178 -1.80 7.97 4.65
CA ALA A 178 -0.96 8.93 5.36
C ALA A 178 0.51 8.85 4.92
N ARG A 179 1.21 9.96 5.12
CA ARG A 179 2.66 10.04 4.95
C ARG A 179 3.30 10.37 6.29
N THR A 180 4.35 9.63 6.63
CA THR A 180 5.07 9.84 7.88
C THR A 180 5.80 11.17 7.88
N HIS A 181 5.66 11.89 8.98
CA HIS A 181 6.36 13.15 9.26
C HIS A 181 7.01 13.04 10.63
N TYR A 182 8.16 13.68 10.79
CA TYR A 182 8.93 13.64 12.04
C TYR A 182 9.07 15.02 12.68
N LYS A 183 8.80 16.08 11.93
CA LYS A 183 8.93 17.45 12.42
C LYS A 183 7.57 18.10 12.53
N VAL A 184 7.29 18.60 13.71
CA VAL A 184 6.10 19.40 14.00
C VAL A 184 6.46 20.86 13.78
N LYS A 185 5.63 21.55 13.01
CA LYS A 185 5.80 23.00 12.81
C LYS A 185 4.91 23.77 13.75
#